data_0841322fcd36af6fd9fb75fc80006005
#
_entry.id   0841322fcd36af6fd9fb75fc80006005
#
_cell.length_a   1.000
_cell.length_b   1.000
_cell.length_c   1.000
_cell.angle_alpha   90.00
_cell.angle_beta   90.00
_cell.angle_gamma   90.00
#
_symmetry.space_group_name_H-M   'P 1'
#
loop_
_entity.id
_entity.type
_entity.pdbx_description
1 polymer ?
#
loop_
_entity_poly.entity_id
_entity_poly.type
_entity_poly.pdbx_seq_one_letter_code
_entity_poly.pdbx_strand_id
1 'polypeptide(L)'
;PYELGSFHYTGARVWTNKPASGAMRGHGAVNTRCAVEVGLDEMAEQMAVDPIDLRLANLLPPHSRTITGFRITSNGMREALEEVRNGSNWDKKFRQLPLGKGIGVGCGFFISGSGLPIHWDPNRFPHATVHIQVDMDGGVTVHTGAADIGQGSTTAVAQVVAEVLALPIEMIHVRSHESDTAPVDLGSYSSRVTFMNANAAIRAALEIREQILKAAWDILGYHPNTLVLNDRRIYYKHDPSIGVSYLKALHKAQEDKGSLIASGAYRSPPMGGVHK
;
A
#
# COMPACT_ATOMS: atom_id res chain seq x y z
N PRO A 1 5.66 12.42 14.90
CA PRO A 1 6.70 11.52 15.44
C PRO A 1 7.10 11.85 16.88
N TYR A 2 6.59 12.95 17.47
CA TYR A 2 7.00 13.43 18.79
C TYR A 2 6.01 13.04 19.87
N GLU A 3 6.51 12.85 21.08
CA GLU A 3 5.71 12.69 22.28
C GLU A 3 5.13 14.05 22.68
N LEU A 4 3.81 14.08 22.88
CA LEU A 4 3.07 15.29 23.25
C LEU A 4 2.19 14.98 24.46
N GLY A 5 2.31 15.79 25.52
CA GLY A 5 1.44 15.66 26.69
C GLY A 5 0.03 16.19 26.45
N SER A 6 -0.11 17.23 25.64
CA SER A 6 -1.38 17.81 25.22
C SER A 6 -1.30 18.39 23.82
N PHE A 7 -2.44 18.53 23.16
CA PHE A 7 -2.50 19.07 21.81
C PHE A 7 -3.80 19.86 21.63
N HIS A 8 -3.66 21.09 21.18
CA HIS A 8 -4.78 21.91 20.77
C HIS A 8 -4.56 22.38 19.33
N TYR A 9 -5.57 22.20 18.48
CA TYR A 9 -5.50 22.62 17.07
C TYR A 9 -6.77 23.42 16.73
N THR A 10 -6.58 24.58 16.13
CA THR A 10 -7.65 25.38 15.53
C THR A 10 -7.36 25.60 14.06
N GLY A 11 -8.27 25.23 13.19
CA GLY A 11 -8.17 25.42 11.76
C GLY A 11 -9.41 26.08 11.18
N ALA A 12 -9.24 27.00 10.25
CA ALA A 12 -10.33 27.62 9.53
C ALA A 12 -10.17 27.42 8.01
N ARG A 13 -11.27 27.02 7.36
CA ARG A 13 -11.34 27.02 5.91
C ARG A 13 -12.02 28.28 5.46
N VAL A 14 -11.36 29.06 4.62
CA VAL A 14 -11.89 30.33 4.14
C VAL A 14 -11.98 30.31 2.61
N TRP A 15 -12.98 31.00 2.06
CA TRP A 15 -13.09 31.24 0.64
C TRP A 15 -12.10 32.32 0.23
N THR A 16 -11.44 32.13 -0.91
CA THR A 16 -10.48 33.08 -1.47
C THR A 16 -10.66 33.19 -2.98
N ASN A 17 -10.08 34.24 -3.58
CA ASN A 17 -9.99 34.40 -5.03
C ASN A 17 -8.85 33.58 -5.67
N LYS A 18 -8.18 32.71 -4.91
CA LYS A 18 -7.16 31.79 -5.38
C LYS A 18 -7.76 30.43 -5.72
N PRO A 19 -7.09 29.61 -6.53
CA PRO A 19 -7.50 28.22 -6.72
C PRO A 19 -7.68 27.49 -5.38
N ALA A 20 -8.65 26.58 -5.32
CA ALA A 20 -8.92 25.81 -4.12
C ALA A 20 -7.68 25.02 -3.70
N SER A 21 -7.34 25.11 -2.43
CA SER A 21 -6.31 24.26 -1.83
C SER A 21 -6.92 22.95 -1.31
N GLY A 22 -6.16 21.87 -1.39
CA GLY A 22 -6.58 20.57 -0.92
C GLY A 22 -5.38 19.70 -0.60
N ALA A 23 -5.67 18.48 -0.14
CA ALA A 23 -4.64 17.49 0.08
C ALA A 23 -4.03 17.07 -1.26
N MET A 24 -2.77 17.31 -1.42
CA MET A 24 -1.96 16.74 -2.48
C MET A 24 -1.24 15.48 -1.94
N ARG A 25 -0.06 15.21 -2.39
CA ARG A 25 0.77 14.13 -1.88
C ARG A 25 1.08 14.32 -0.39
N GLY A 26 0.83 13.30 0.46
CA GLY A 26 0.98 13.36 1.92
C GLY A 26 -0.32 13.62 2.68
N HIS A 27 -1.48 13.65 2.01
CA HIS A 27 -2.83 13.71 2.61
C HIS A 27 -2.98 14.87 3.64
N GLY A 28 -2.46 16.06 3.31
CA GLY A 28 -2.47 17.24 4.18
C GLY A 28 -1.42 17.26 5.31
N ALA A 29 -0.73 16.16 5.55
CA ALA A 29 0.31 16.11 6.58
C ALA A 29 1.48 17.08 6.31
N VAL A 30 1.76 17.36 5.05
CA VAL A 30 2.84 18.26 4.64
C VAL A 30 2.61 19.67 5.18
N ASN A 31 1.40 20.22 5.03
CA ASN A 31 1.08 21.59 5.44
C ASN A 31 1.22 21.78 6.95
N THR A 32 0.62 20.90 7.73
CA THR A 32 0.71 20.97 9.21
C THR A 32 2.11 20.66 9.72
N ARG A 33 2.83 19.79 9.02
CA ARG A 33 4.20 19.42 9.40
C ARG A 33 5.15 20.60 9.25
N CYS A 34 5.05 21.36 8.17
CA CYS A 34 5.88 22.53 7.97
C CYS A 34 5.79 23.49 9.17
N ALA A 35 4.57 23.80 9.61
CA ALA A 35 4.37 24.69 10.77
C ALA A 35 4.99 24.13 12.07
N VAL A 36 4.81 22.82 12.33
CA VAL A 36 5.37 22.18 13.52
C VAL A 36 6.89 22.15 13.50
N GLU A 37 7.48 21.79 12.36
CA GLU A 37 8.95 21.68 12.26
C GLU A 37 9.65 23.04 12.34
N VAL A 38 9.07 24.10 11.75
CA VAL A 38 9.55 25.48 11.89
C VAL A 38 9.43 25.92 13.36
N GLY A 39 8.30 25.66 14.01
CA GLY A 39 8.15 25.96 15.45
C GLY A 39 9.14 25.23 16.34
N LEU A 40 9.52 23.99 16.01
CA LEU A 40 10.58 23.27 16.73
C LEU A 40 11.97 23.91 16.52
N ASP A 41 12.24 24.42 15.32
CA ASP A 41 13.50 25.14 15.06
C ASP A 41 13.55 26.47 15.85
N GLU A 42 12.45 27.22 15.92
CA GLU A 42 12.34 28.43 16.71
C GLU A 42 12.50 28.13 18.21
N MET A 43 11.93 27.06 18.71
CA MET A 43 12.12 26.59 20.09
C MET A 43 13.58 26.24 20.38
N ALA A 44 14.22 25.47 19.48
CA ALA A 44 15.61 25.10 19.60
C ALA A 44 16.52 26.33 19.65
N GLU A 45 16.20 27.35 18.85
CA GLU A 45 16.90 28.63 18.87
C GLU A 45 16.76 29.34 20.21
N GLN A 46 15.53 29.47 20.74
CA GLN A 46 15.25 30.12 22.02
C GLN A 46 15.87 29.38 23.20
N MET A 47 15.94 28.06 23.13
CA MET A 47 16.55 27.21 24.17
C MET A 47 18.05 27.08 24.02
N ALA A 48 18.65 27.62 22.96
CA ALA A 48 20.06 27.48 22.63
C ALA A 48 20.54 26.02 22.51
N VAL A 49 19.64 25.12 22.01
CA VAL A 49 19.95 23.71 21.77
C VAL A 49 20.03 23.41 20.25
N ASP A 50 20.65 22.30 19.92
CA ASP A 50 20.67 21.84 18.53
C ASP A 50 19.27 21.33 18.09
N PRO A 51 18.78 21.72 16.92
CA PRO A 51 17.46 21.26 16.45
C PRO A 51 17.33 19.75 16.28
N ILE A 52 18.42 19.04 15.95
CA ILE A 52 18.41 17.57 15.90
C ILE A 52 18.32 17.00 17.32
N ASP A 53 19.08 17.55 18.26
CA ASP A 53 19.05 17.08 19.65
C ASP A 53 17.68 17.30 20.30
N LEU A 54 17.03 18.45 20.03
CA LEU A 54 15.66 18.70 20.48
C LEU A 54 14.68 17.64 19.94
N ARG A 55 14.80 17.28 18.66
CA ARG A 55 13.97 16.25 18.04
C ARG A 55 14.24 14.87 18.62
N LEU A 56 15.51 14.49 18.76
CA LEU A 56 15.91 13.20 19.34
C LEU A 56 15.41 13.00 20.77
N ALA A 57 15.41 14.07 21.56
CA ALA A 57 14.91 14.04 22.94
C ALA A 57 13.40 13.84 23.05
N ASN A 58 12.66 14.21 22.01
CA ASN A 58 11.19 14.21 22.00
C ASN A 58 10.55 13.17 21.07
N LEU A 59 11.31 12.22 20.53
CA LEU A 59 10.77 11.18 19.66
C LEU A 59 9.86 10.21 20.42
N LEU A 60 8.74 9.87 19.80
CA LEU A 60 7.90 8.76 20.27
C LEU A 60 8.70 7.45 20.22
N PRO A 61 8.76 6.70 21.33
CA PRO A 61 9.43 5.40 21.32
C PRO A 61 8.67 4.36 20.49
N PRO A 62 9.33 3.28 20.03
CA PRO A 62 8.66 2.11 19.49
C PRO A 62 7.66 1.55 20.50
N HIS A 63 6.65 0.82 19.97
CA HIS A 63 5.58 0.19 20.77
C HIS A 63 4.75 1.16 21.65
N SER A 64 4.66 2.41 21.24
CA SER A 64 3.90 3.47 21.89
C SER A 64 2.58 3.79 21.15
N ARG A 65 1.87 4.79 21.65
CA ARG A 65 0.71 5.39 20.97
C ARG A 65 0.89 6.88 20.81
N THR A 66 0.42 7.41 19.69
CA THR A 66 0.30 8.86 19.52
C THR A 66 -0.80 9.39 20.43
N ILE A 67 -0.79 10.71 20.69
CA ILE A 67 -1.86 11.40 21.43
C ILE A 67 -3.25 11.21 20.78
N THR A 68 -3.29 10.94 19.45
CA THR A 68 -4.52 10.65 18.70
C THR A 68 -4.88 9.15 18.69
N GLY A 69 -4.17 8.32 19.46
CA GLY A 69 -4.46 6.90 19.65
C GLY A 69 -3.84 5.93 18.63
N PHE A 70 -3.09 6.42 17.64
CA PHE A 70 -2.42 5.53 16.69
C PHE A 70 -1.31 4.73 17.34
N ARG A 71 -1.26 3.45 17.03
CA ARG A 71 -0.22 2.56 17.50
C ARG A 71 1.03 2.69 16.65
N ILE A 72 2.16 2.95 17.29
CA ILE A 72 3.50 2.93 16.69
C ILE A 72 4.13 1.60 17.04
N THR A 73 4.37 0.75 16.05
CA THR A 73 5.00 -0.57 16.27
C THR A 73 6.51 -0.52 16.12
N SER A 74 6.99 0.28 15.18
CA SER A 74 8.42 0.54 14.96
C SER A 74 8.63 2.02 14.65
N ASN A 75 9.78 2.56 15.02
CA ASN A 75 10.14 3.93 14.74
C ASN A 75 11.64 4.03 14.47
N GLY A 76 12.03 4.16 13.21
CA GLY A 76 13.42 4.36 12.76
C GLY A 76 13.82 5.83 12.63
N MET A 77 13.09 6.76 13.24
CA MET A 77 13.36 8.19 13.10
C MET A 77 14.66 8.60 13.79
N ARG A 78 15.03 7.94 14.89
CA ARG A 78 16.29 8.18 15.59
C ARG A 78 17.47 7.89 14.67
N GLU A 79 17.49 6.70 14.11
CA GLU A 79 18.53 6.26 13.18
C GLU A 79 18.60 7.17 11.96
N ALA A 80 17.44 7.56 11.41
CA ALA A 80 17.38 8.48 10.28
C ALA A 80 17.95 9.87 10.61
N LEU A 81 17.67 10.41 11.79
CA LEU A 81 18.24 11.70 12.23
C LEU A 81 19.75 11.62 12.45
N GLU A 82 20.24 10.53 13.03
CA GLU A 82 21.66 10.27 13.21
C GLU A 82 22.41 10.14 11.88
N GLU A 83 21.81 9.41 10.93
CA GLU A 83 22.33 9.24 9.58
C GLU A 83 22.40 10.56 8.80
N VAL A 84 21.37 11.40 8.84
CA VAL A 84 21.40 12.68 8.14
C VAL A 84 22.35 13.68 8.85
N ARG A 85 22.49 13.64 10.17
CA ARG A 85 23.48 14.43 10.93
C ARG A 85 24.88 14.13 10.43
N ASN A 86 25.23 12.84 10.37
CA ASN A 86 26.56 12.39 9.97
C ASN A 86 26.79 12.63 8.45
N GLY A 87 25.87 12.19 7.60
CA GLY A 87 26.01 12.28 6.14
C GLY A 87 26.04 13.71 5.62
N SER A 88 25.35 14.64 6.27
CA SER A 88 25.36 16.06 5.90
C SER A 88 26.59 16.83 6.46
N ASN A 89 27.36 16.25 7.36
CA ASN A 89 28.34 16.96 8.21
C ASN A 89 27.68 18.12 8.98
N TRP A 90 26.52 17.85 9.59
CA TRP A 90 25.68 18.82 10.28
C TRP A 90 26.48 19.69 11.27
N ASP A 91 27.19 19.07 12.17
CA ASP A 91 27.92 19.76 13.27
C ASP A 91 28.96 20.76 12.78
N LYS A 92 29.48 20.59 11.55
CA LYS A 92 30.41 21.52 10.92
C LYS A 92 29.73 22.58 10.06
N LYS A 93 28.45 22.41 9.74
CA LYS A 93 27.71 23.31 8.83
C LYS A 93 26.68 24.15 9.56
N PHE A 94 26.00 23.58 10.54
CA PHE A 94 24.93 24.27 11.23
C PHE A 94 25.45 25.54 11.89
N ARG A 95 24.85 26.67 11.57
CA ARG A 95 25.26 28.04 12.01
C ARG A 95 26.67 28.47 11.60
N GLN A 96 27.36 27.72 10.73
CA GLN A 96 28.74 28.03 10.33
C GLN A 96 28.90 28.23 8.82
N LEU A 97 27.81 28.13 8.08
CA LEU A 97 27.80 28.34 6.63
C LEU A 97 27.93 29.84 6.31
N PRO A 98 28.60 30.18 5.20
CA PRO A 98 28.72 31.57 4.77
C PRO A 98 27.38 32.18 4.40
N LEU A 99 27.31 33.50 4.37
CA LEU A 99 26.12 34.27 3.98
C LEU A 99 25.52 33.75 2.65
N GLY A 100 24.19 33.56 2.64
CA GLY A 100 23.47 33.03 1.50
C GLY A 100 23.40 31.51 1.45
N LYS A 101 23.98 30.78 2.41
CA LYS A 101 23.86 29.34 2.55
C LYS A 101 23.23 28.98 3.89
N GLY A 102 22.41 27.92 3.88
CA GLY A 102 21.77 27.40 5.08
C GLY A 102 21.67 25.86 5.04
N ILE A 103 21.53 25.29 6.21
CA ILE A 103 21.20 23.89 6.39
C ILE A 103 20.09 23.82 7.45
N GLY A 104 19.09 22.98 7.21
CA GLY A 104 17.98 22.74 8.13
C GLY A 104 17.61 21.28 8.18
N VAL A 105 16.86 20.90 9.19
CA VAL A 105 16.34 19.54 9.38
C VAL A 105 14.83 19.60 9.59
N GLY A 106 14.11 18.62 9.07
CA GLY A 106 12.69 18.45 9.31
C GLY A 106 12.31 16.98 9.28
N CYS A 107 11.39 16.59 10.15
CA CYS A 107 10.90 15.22 10.25
C CYS A 107 9.49 15.09 9.65
N GLY A 108 9.27 14.04 8.89
CA GLY A 108 7.97 13.68 8.35
C GLY A 108 7.50 12.32 8.84
N PHE A 109 6.24 12.25 9.24
CA PHE A 109 5.55 11.00 9.55
C PHE A 109 4.25 10.94 8.77
N PHE A 110 3.92 9.80 8.22
CA PHE A 110 2.73 9.65 7.41
C PHE A 110 1.94 8.40 7.80
N ILE A 111 0.62 8.52 7.86
CA ILE A 111 -0.28 7.39 8.07
C ILE A 111 -0.56 6.77 6.71
N SER A 112 0.10 5.65 6.43
CA SER A 112 -0.13 4.88 5.22
C SER A 112 -1.32 3.93 5.37
N GLY A 113 -2.03 3.69 4.27
CA GLY A 113 -3.05 2.66 4.20
C GLY A 113 -4.44 3.06 4.70
N SER A 114 -4.64 4.29 5.17
CA SER A 114 -5.97 4.80 5.57
C SER A 114 -6.82 3.81 6.38
N GLY A 115 -6.27 3.31 7.48
CA GLY A 115 -7.02 2.46 8.42
C GLY A 115 -8.12 3.18 9.22
N LEU A 116 -8.32 4.48 8.95
CA LEU A 116 -9.37 5.28 9.57
C LEU A 116 -10.61 5.31 8.69
N PRO A 117 -11.80 5.09 9.26
CA PRO A 117 -13.07 5.27 8.57
C PRO A 117 -13.40 6.77 8.47
N ILE A 118 -12.66 7.52 7.64
CA ILE A 118 -12.87 8.97 7.53
C ILE A 118 -14.20 9.28 6.84
N HIS A 119 -14.62 8.44 5.88
CA HIS A 119 -15.83 8.64 5.10
C HIS A 119 -16.60 7.35 4.78
N TRP A 120 -16.23 6.25 5.39
CA TRP A 120 -16.71 4.93 5.01
C TRP A 120 -16.77 4.00 6.22
N ASP A 121 -17.90 3.33 6.42
CA ASP A 121 -18.02 2.36 7.51
C ASP A 121 -17.25 1.06 7.15
N PRO A 122 -16.09 0.82 7.75
CA PRO A 122 -15.27 -0.36 7.43
C PRO A 122 -15.93 -1.67 7.88
N ASN A 123 -16.95 -1.60 8.72
CA ASN A 123 -17.69 -2.79 9.16
C ASN A 123 -18.74 -3.21 8.12
N ARG A 124 -19.18 -2.28 7.26
CA ARG A 124 -20.22 -2.55 6.27
C ARG A 124 -19.65 -2.84 4.89
N PHE A 125 -18.60 -2.13 4.47
CA PHE A 125 -18.10 -2.17 3.10
C PHE A 125 -16.60 -2.47 3.04
N PRO A 126 -16.12 -3.16 1.99
CA PRO A 126 -14.69 -3.36 1.76
C PRO A 126 -14.03 -2.04 1.37
N HIS A 127 -12.73 -1.90 1.67
CA HIS A 127 -11.92 -0.77 1.23
C HIS A 127 -11.45 -0.89 -0.22
N ALA A 128 -11.33 -2.11 -0.72
CA ALA A 128 -11.00 -2.42 -2.10
C ALA A 128 -11.68 -3.72 -2.53
N THR A 129 -12.08 -3.78 -3.79
CA THR A 129 -12.59 -4.98 -4.44
C THR A 129 -11.86 -5.14 -5.77
N VAL A 130 -11.56 -6.37 -6.14
CA VAL A 130 -10.96 -6.74 -7.42
C VAL A 130 -11.74 -7.91 -8.00
N HIS A 131 -12.11 -7.82 -9.27
CA HIS A 131 -12.67 -8.93 -10.03
C HIS A 131 -11.60 -9.44 -11.00
N ILE A 132 -11.50 -10.76 -11.12
CA ILE A 132 -10.62 -11.42 -12.08
C ILE A 132 -11.47 -12.30 -12.98
N GLN A 133 -11.26 -12.15 -14.28
CA GLN A 133 -11.82 -13.02 -15.31
C GLN A 133 -10.66 -13.68 -16.06
N VAL A 134 -10.81 -14.97 -16.38
CA VAL A 134 -9.84 -15.70 -17.20
C VAL A 134 -10.51 -16.09 -18.52
N ASP A 135 -9.91 -15.67 -19.60
CA ASP A 135 -10.39 -15.90 -20.95
C ASP A 135 -9.93 -17.27 -21.51
N MET A 136 -10.52 -17.73 -22.60
CA MET A 136 -10.23 -19.06 -23.16
C MET A 136 -8.80 -19.23 -23.68
N ASP A 137 -8.15 -18.13 -24.06
CA ASP A 137 -6.74 -18.14 -24.49
C ASP A 137 -5.76 -18.16 -23.30
N GLY A 138 -6.28 -18.10 -22.08
CA GLY A 138 -5.51 -18.07 -20.84
C GLY A 138 -5.13 -16.68 -20.37
N GLY A 139 -5.49 -15.63 -21.10
CA GLY A 139 -5.36 -14.24 -20.66
C GLY A 139 -6.21 -13.96 -19.43
N VAL A 140 -5.72 -13.07 -18.58
CA VAL A 140 -6.34 -12.71 -17.30
C VAL A 140 -6.70 -11.24 -17.30
N THR A 141 -7.98 -10.93 -17.24
CA THR A 141 -8.48 -9.56 -17.11
C THR A 141 -8.78 -9.25 -15.64
N VAL A 142 -8.18 -8.19 -15.12
CA VAL A 142 -8.34 -7.75 -13.74
C VAL A 142 -9.06 -6.41 -13.71
N HIS A 143 -10.24 -6.38 -13.13
CA HIS A 143 -11.02 -5.15 -12.94
C HIS A 143 -10.80 -4.60 -11.52
N THR A 144 -10.41 -3.33 -11.43
CA THR A 144 -10.19 -2.63 -10.17
C THR A 144 -10.71 -1.19 -10.26
N GLY A 145 -11.24 -0.66 -9.17
CA GLY A 145 -11.62 0.76 -9.06
C GLY A 145 -10.44 1.67 -8.68
N ALA A 146 -9.25 1.14 -8.48
CA ALA A 146 -8.06 1.93 -8.14
C ALA A 146 -7.53 2.66 -9.37
N ALA A 147 -7.63 4.00 -9.37
CA ALA A 147 -7.08 4.81 -10.43
C ALA A 147 -5.55 4.87 -10.36
N ASP A 148 -4.89 4.71 -11.50
CA ASP A 148 -3.48 5.02 -11.64
C ASP A 148 -3.32 6.52 -11.94
N ILE A 149 -2.65 7.24 -11.06
CA ILE A 149 -2.37 8.67 -11.15
C ILE A 149 -0.87 8.94 -11.38
N GLY A 150 -0.18 7.98 -11.98
CA GLY A 150 1.26 8.00 -12.23
C GLY A 150 2.10 7.25 -11.21
N GLN A 151 1.45 6.59 -10.20
CA GLN A 151 2.17 5.82 -9.17
C GLN A 151 2.41 4.35 -9.55
N GLY A 152 1.94 3.88 -10.72
CA GLY A 152 2.17 2.51 -11.20
C GLY A 152 1.30 1.45 -10.52
N SER A 153 0.12 1.80 -10.01
CA SER A 153 -0.75 0.86 -9.30
C SER A 153 -1.30 -0.26 -10.18
N THR A 154 -1.57 0.01 -11.45
CA THR A 154 -2.00 -1.01 -12.42
C THR A 154 -0.92 -2.06 -12.61
N THR A 155 0.34 -1.66 -12.77
CA THR A 155 1.49 -2.56 -12.87
C THR A 155 1.67 -3.37 -11.58
N ALA A 156 1.56 -2.74 -10.42
CA ALA A 156 1.68 -3.43 -9.13
C ALA A 156 0.60 -4.51 -8.95
N VAL A 157 -0.64 -4.22 -9.33
CA VAL A 157 -1.74 -5.21 -9.28
C VAL A 157 -1.50 -6.35 -10.26
N ALA A 158 -1.04 -6.05 -11.49
CA ALA A 158 -0.69 -7.08 -12.48
C ALA A 158 0.40 -8.01 -11.96
N GLN A 159 1.47 -7.48 -11.35
CA GLN A 159 2.55 -8.27 -10.76
C GLN A 159 2.04 -9.20 -9.65
N VAL A 160 1.17 -8.71 -8.78
CA VAL A 160 0.59 -9.51 -7.70
C VAL A 160 -0.25 -10.67 -8.24
N VAL A 161 -1.08 -10.42 -9.26
CA VAL A 161 -1.89 -11.46 -9.88
C VAL A 161 -1.03 -12.47 -10.62
N ALA A 162 -0.02 -12.01 -11.37
CA ALA A 162 0.94 -12.84 -12.08
C ALA A 162 1.68 -13.78 -11.12
N GLU A 163 2.14 -13.28 -9.97
CA GLU A 163 2.81 -14.07 -8.93
C GLU A 163 1.89 -15.15 -8.36
N VAL A 164 0.66 -14.81 -7.99
CA VAL A 164 -0.28 -15.77 -7.39
C VAL A 164 -0.69 -16.86 -8.38
N LEU A 165 -0.90 -16.48 -9.66
CA LEU A 165 -1.28 -17.41 -10.71
C LEU A 165 -0.07 -18.11 -11.35
N ALA A 166 1.16 -17.69 -11.00
CA ALA A 166 2.41 -18.15 -11.60
C ALA A 166 2.38 -18.09 -13.15
N LEU A 167 1.89 -16.98 -13.67
CA LEU A 167 1.78 -16.67 -15.08
C LEU A 167 2.71 -15.49 -15.45
N PRO A 168 3.19 -15.41 -16.69
CA PRO A 168 3.87 -14.22 -17.18
C PRO A 168 2.99 -12.97 -17.05
N ILE A 169 3.61 -11.85 -16.69
CA ILE A 169 2.88 -10.59 -16.46
C ILE A 169 2.16 -10.10 -17.73
N GLU A 170 2.68 -10.43 -18.91
CA GLU A 170 2.12 -10.08 -20.20
C GLU A 170 0.72 -10.71 -20.44
N MET A 171 0.37 -11.73 -19.68
CA MET A 171 -0.95 -12.35 -19.72
C MET A 171 -1.97 -11.64 -18.81
N ILE A 172 -1.53 -10.65 -18.01
CA ILE A 172 -2.39 -9.96 -17.04
C ILE A 172 -2.76 -8.58 -17.55
N HIS A 173 -4.04 -8.35 -17.81
CA HIS A 173 -4.57 -7.09 -18.32
C HIS A 173 -5.40 -6.38 -17.23
N VAL A 174 -4.92 -5.24 -16.75
CA VAL A 174 -5.64 -4.48 -15.70
C VAL A 174 -6.53 -3.41 -16.32
N ARG A 175 -7.81 -3.43 -15.96
CA ARG A 175 -8.83 -2.46 -16.34
C ARG A 175 -9.21 -1.63 -15.11
N SER A 176 -8.88 -0.34 -15.12
CA SER A 176 -9.06 0.54 -13.95
C SER A 176 -9.81 1.85 -14.26
N HIS A 177 -10.23 2.06 -15.51
CA HIS A 177 -10.73 3.38 -15.95
C HIS A 177 -12.21 3.38 -16.36
N GLU A 178 -12.91 2.27 -16.25
CA GLU A 178 -14.27 2.10 -16.70
C GLU A 178 -15.21 2.05 -15.49
N SER A 179 -15.87 3.16 -15.18
CA SER A 179 -16.70 3.29 -13.97
C SER A 179 -17.94 2.37 -13.96
N ASP A 180 -18.38 1.91 -15.11
CA ASP A 180 -19.50 0.98 -15.27
C ASP A 180 -19.11 -0.50 -15.02
N THR A 181 -17.83 -0.83 -15.15
CA THR A 181 -17.31 -2.20 -14.90
C THR A 181 -16.41 -2.28 -13.68
N ALA A 182 -15.91 -1.16 -13.19
CA ALA A 182 -15.00 -1.12 -12.05
C ALA A 182 -15.73 -1.48 -10.74
N PRO A 183 -15.18 -2.41 -9.96
CA PRO A 183 -15.72 -2.72 -8.64
C PRO A 183 -15.50 -1.58 -7.65
N VAL A 184 -16.24 -1.62 -6.53
CA VAL A 184 -16.14 -0.60 -5.47
C VAL A 184 -14.72 -0.46 -4.94
N ASP A 185 -14.22 0.77 -4.97
CA ASP A 185 -12.94 1.19 -4.39
C ASP A 185 -13.05 2.59 -3.81
N LEU A 186 -12.30 2.89 -2.76
CA LEU A 186 -12.32 4.20 -2.12
C LEU A 186 -11.45 5.25 -2.80
N GLY A 187 -10.71 4.88 -3.84
CA GLY A 187 -9.84 5.77 -4.60
C GLY A 187 -8.37 5.72 -4.18
N SER A 188 -7.53 6.38 -5.00
CA SER A 188 -6.07 6.34 -4.86
C SER A 188 -5.58 7.47 -3.96
N TYR A 189 -5.67 7.29 -2.65
CA TYR A 189 -5.20 8.25 -1.64
C TYR A 189 -4.55 7.52 -0.45
N SER A 190 -3.89 8.26 0.42
CA SER A 190 -3.29 7.76 1.68
C SER A 190 -2.33 6.57 1.51
N SER A 191 -1.69 6.45 0.34
CA SER A 191 -0.78 5.34 0.00
C SER A 191 -1.38 3.95 0.25
N ARG A 192 -2.68 3.79 0.00
CA ARG A 192 -3.44 2.57 0.33
C ARG A 192 -3.51 1.55 -0.80
N VAL A 193 -3.36 1.98 -2.06
CA VAL A 193 -3.71 1.17 -3.22
C VAL A 193 -2.95 -0.15 -3.26
N THR A 194 -1.63 -0.14 -3.25
CA THR A 194 -0.84 -1.37 -3.30
C THR A 194 -1.21 -2.32 -2.16
N PHE A 195 -1.37 -1.80 -0.94
CA PHE A 195 -1.74 -2.63 0.20
C PHE A 195 -3.15 -3.22 0.08
N MET A 196 -4.15 -2.39 -0.17
CA MET A 196 -5.56 -2.83 -0.13
C MET A 196 -5.97 -3.58 -1.40
N ASN A 197 -5.63 -3.03 -2.57
CA ASN A 197 -5.97 -3.68 -3.84
C ASN A 197 -5.15 -4.96 -4.07
N ALA A 198 -3.87 -4.99 -3.69
CA ALA A 198 -3.10 -6.22 -3.77
C ALA A 198 -3.70 -7.33 -2.90
N ASN A 199 -4.12 -7.04 -1.67
CA ASN A 199 -4.79 -8.05 -0.84
C ASN A 199 -6.14 -8.51 -1.42
N ALA A 200 -6.90 -7.61 -2.05
CA ALA A 200 -8.12 -8.00 -2.75
C ALA A 200 -7.81 -8.86 -3.98
N ALA A 201 -6.79 -8.47 -4.77
CA ALA A 201 -6.34 -9.20 -5.94
C ALA A 201 -5.81 -10.62 -5.59
N ILE A 202 -5.03 -10.74 -4.50
CA ILE A 202 -4.56 -12.04 -3.99
C ILE A 202 -5.75 -12.96 -3.72
N ARG A 203 -6.79 -12.49 -3.06
CA ARG A 203 -7.97 -13.31 -2.74
C ARG A 203 -8.68 -13.81 -3.98
N ALA A 204 -8.92 -12.92 -4.96
CA ALA A 204 -9.52 -13.30 -6.22
C ALA A 204 -8.63 -14.28 -7.03
N ALA A 205 -7.34 -14.01 -7.09
CA ALA A 205 -6.39 -14.86 -7.82
C ALA A 205 -6.24 -16.26 -7.18
N LEU A 206 -6.27 -16.36 -5.85
CA LEU A 206 -6.25 -17.64 -5.15
C LEU A 206 -7.49 -18.48 -5.47
N GLU A 207 -8.65 -17.85 -5.56
CA GLU A 207 -9.88 -18.56 -5.95
C GLU A 207 -9.81 -19.09 -7.41
N ILE A 208 -9.30 -18.30 -8.35
CA ILE A 208 -9.03 -18.74 -9.72
C ILE A 208 -8.03 -19.89 -9.73
N ARG A 209 -6.93 -19.75 -9.00
CA ARG A 209 -5.89 -20.79 -8.91
C ARG A 209 -6.45 -22.10 -8.37
N GLU A 210 -7.29 -22.05 -7.34
CA GLU A 210 -7.93 -23.23 -6.77
C GLU A 210 -8.82 -23.95 -7.80
N GLN A 211 -9.61 -23.21 -8.57
CA GLN A 211 -10.45 -23.77 -9.61
C GLN A 211 -9.62 -24.49 -10.70
N ILE A 212 -8.52 -23.89 -11.13
CA ILE A 212 -7.62 -24.47 -12.14
C ILE A 212 -6.91 -25.72 -11.59
N LEU A 213 -6.41 -25.67 -10.35
CA LEU A 213 -5.77 -26.82 -9.72
C LEU A 213 -6.73 -27.98 -9.48
N LYS A 214 -8.01 -27.69 -9.19
CA LYS A 214 -9.04 -28.72 -9.10
C LYS A 214 -9.29 -29.40 -10.44
N ALA A 215 -9.37 -28.64 -11.51
CA ALA A 215 -9.50 -29.21 -12.87
C ALA A 215 -8.25 -30.03 -13.26
N ALA A 216 -7.06 -29.59 -12.86
CA ALA A 216 -5.84 -30.36 -13.06
C ALA A 216 -5.83 -31.68 -12.26
N TRP A 217 -6.43 -31.69 -11.06
CA TRP A 217 -6.65 -32.93 -10.31
C TRP A 217 -7.50 -33.92 -11.09
N ASP A 218 -8.61 -33.47 -11.65
CA ASP A 218 -9.50 -34.33 -12.46
C ASP A 218 -8.78 -34.95 -13.69
N ILE A 219 -7.77 -34.25 -14.22
CA ILE A 219 -6.96 -34.75 -15.34
C ILE A 219 -5.84 -35.69 -14.88
N LEU A 220 -5.14 -35.35 -13.81
CA LEU A 220 -3.90 -36.00 -13.38
C LEU A 220 -4.09 -37.06 -12.29
N GLY A 221 -5.20 -37.02 -11.56
CA GLY A 221 -5.48 -37.91 -10.43
C GLY A 221 -4.74 -37.56 -9.13
N TYR A 222 -4.02 -36.42 -9.07
CA TYR A 222 -3.27 -35.99 -7.90
C TYR A 222 -3.97 -34.81 -7.20
N HIS A 223 -4.08 -34.91 -5.88
CA HIS A 223 -4.76 -33.90 -5.05
C HIS A 223 -4.14 -32.49 -5.23
N PRO A 224 -4.93 -31.40 -5.30
CA PRO A 224 -4.45 -30.03 -5.55
C PRO A 224 -3.28 -29.60 -4.67
N ASN A 225 -3.23 -29.98 -3.40
CA ASN A 225 -2.13 -29.66 -2.47
C ASN A 225 -0.78 -30.29 -2.86
N THR A 226 -0.77 -31.23 -3.78
CA THR A 226 0.42 -31.90 -4.32
C THR A 226 0.78 -31.43 -5.73
N LEU A 227 0.00 -30.50 -6.26
CA LEU A 227 0.22 -29.91 -7.58
C LEU A 227 0.89 -28.53 -7.44
N VAL A 228 1.77 -28.24 -8.37
CA VAL A 228 2.44 -26.94 -8.50
C VAL A 228 2.05 -26.34 -9.83
N LEU A 229 1.51 -25.11 -9.80
CA LEU A 229 1.34 -24.28 -10.99
C LEU A 229 2.56 -23.36 -11.10
N ASN A 230 3.28 -23.46 -12.18
CA ASN A 230 4.46 -22.64 -12.48
C ASN A 230 4.68 -22.54 -13.99
N ASP A 231 4.94 -21.34 -14.47
CA ASP A 231 5.26 -21.02 -15.88
C ASP A 231 4.33 -21.75 -16.86
N ARG A 232 3.03 -21.51 -16.74
CA ARG A 232 1.98 -22.07 -17.61
C ARG A 232 1.92 -23.61 -17.64
N ARG A 233 2.45 -24.27 -16.60
CA ARG A 233 2.38 -25.73 -16.45
C ARG A 233 1.95 -26.09 -15.03
N ILE A 234 1.13 -27.14 -14.93
CA ILE A 234 0.74 -27.74 -13.66
C ILE A 234 1.32 -29.15 -13.60
N TYR A 235 2.02 -29.44 -12.53
CA TYR A 235 2.71 -30.72 -12.39
C TYR A 235 2.68 -31.23 -10.95
N TYR A 236 2.89 -32.55 -10.81
CA TYR A 236 2.99 -33.19 -9.52
C TYR A 236 4.33 -32.84 -8.86
N LYS A 237 4.31 -32.30 -7.62
CA LYS A 237 5.49 -31.74 -6.96
C LYS A 237 6.62 -32.73 -6.72
N HIS A 238 6.31 -34.05 -6.58
CA HIS A 238 7.30 -35.09 -6.34
C HIS A 238 7.81 -35.75 -7.62
N ASP A 239 7.14 -35.54 -8.76
CA ASP A 239 7.58 -35.95 -10.08
C ASP A 239 7.14 -34.91 -11.13
N PRO A 240 7.98 -33.93 -11.46
CA PRO A 240 7.64 -32.91 -12.43
C PRO A 240 7.43 -33.41 -13.87
N SER A 241 7.76 -34.65 -14.19
CA SER A 241 7.47 -35.23 -15.51
C SER A 241 5.96 -35.41 -15.71
N ILE A 242 5.22 -35.67 -14.61
CA ILE A 242 3.77 -35.81 -14.60
C ILE A 242 3.15 -34.43 -14.51
N GLY A 243 2.51 -33.98 -15.59
CA GLY A 243 1.91 -32.65 -15.61
C GLY A 243 1.05 -32.39 -16.83
N VAL A 244 0.38 -31.25 -16.80
CA VAL A 244 -0.52 -30.76 -17.83
C VAL A 244 -0.26 -29.27 -18.09
N SER A 245 -0.53 -28.78 -19.30
CA SER A 245 -0.44 -27.36 -19.59
C SER A 245 -1.54 -26.57 -18.85
N TYR A 246 -1.22 -25.32 -18.50
CA TYR A 246 -2.19 -24.38 -17.92
C TYR A 246 -3.47 -24.28 -18.74
N LEU A 247 -3.35 -24.12 -20.08
CA LEU A 247 -4.51 -24.03 -20.97
C LEU A 247 -5.41 -25.28 -20.93
N LYS A 248 -4.81 -26.48 -20.89
CA LYS A 248 -5.61 -27.71 -20.81
C LYS A 248 -6.37 -27.81 -19.49
N ALA A 249 -5.76 -27.43 -18.37
CA ALA A 249 -6.45 -27.39 -17.08
C ALA A 249 -7.49 -26.27 -17.03
N LEU A 250 -7.20 -25.10 -17.62
CA LEU A 250 -8.15 -24.01 -17.74
C LEU A 250 -9.39 -24.42 -18.54
N HIS A 251 -9.21 -24.98 -19.73
CA HIS A 251 -10.33 -25.45 -20.54
C HIS A 251 -11.17 -26.48 -19.80
N LYS A 252 -10.53 -27.41 -19.08
CA LYS A 252 -11.24 -28.37 -18.24
C LYS A 252 -12.06 -27.68 -17.14
N ALA A 253 -11.53 -26.65 -16.51
CA ALA A 253 -12.26 -25.87 -15.52
C ALA A 253 -13.45 -25.10 -16.10
N GLN A 254 -13.36 -24.70 -17.39
CA GLN A 254 -14.40 -23.98 -18.12
C GLN A 254 -15.50 -24.85 -18.70
N GLU A 255 -15.27 -26.16 -18.90
CA GLU A 255 -16.26 -27.08 -19.45
C GLU A 255 -17.58 -27.04 -18.68
N ASP A 256 -17.51 -27.01 -17.34
CA ASP A 256 -18.70 -27.07 -16.49
C ASP A 256 -19.22 -25.68 -16.06
N LYS A 257 -18.38 -24.65 -16.12
CA LYS A 257 -18.67 -23.34 -15.51
C LYS A 257 -18.69 -22.18 -16.48
N GLY A 258 -18.22 -22.37 -17.71
CA GLY A 258 -17.95 -21.27 -18.64
C GLY A 258 -16.73 -20.46 -18.20
N SER A 259 -16.78 -19.14 -18.37
CA SER A 259 -15.67 -18.27 -17.96
C SER A 259 -15.39 -18.36 -16.47
N LEU A 260 -14.11 -18.47 -16.09
CA LEU A 260 -13.72 -18.41 -14.69
C LEU A 260 -13.71 -16.95 -14.23
N ILE A 261 -14.51 -16.66 -13.23
CA ILE A 261 -14.61 -15.33 -12.61
C ILE A 261 -14.47 -15.49 -11.10
N ALA A 262 -13.70 -14.59 -10.49
CA ALA A 262 -13.56 -14.52 -9.04
C ALA A 262 -13.58 -13.08 -8.56
N SER A 263 -14.05 -12.87 -7.32
CA SER A 263 -14.10 -11.56 -6.68
C SER A 263 -13.39 -11.61 -5.34
N GLY A 264 -12.39 -10.77 -5.18
CA GLY A 264 -11.70 -10.58 -3.91
C GLY A 264 -12.02 -9.23 -3.30
N ALA A 265 -12.29 -9.20 -2.02
CA ALA A 265 -12.52 -7.98 -1.27
C ALA A 265 -11.58 -7.89 -0.06
N TYR A 266 -11.08 -6.70 0.23
CA TYR A 266 -10.22 -6.46 1.38
C TYR A 266 -10.78 -5.38 2.29
N ARG A 267 -10.72 -5.66 3.59
CA ARG A 267 -11.00 -4.69 4.67
C ARG A 267 -9.75 -4.54 5.50
N SER A 268 -9.29 -3.30 5.65
CA SER A 268 -8.21 -3.00 6.60
C SER A 268 -8.76 -3.14 8.01
N PRO A 269 -8.03 -3.76 8.92
CA PRO A 269 -8.38 -3.74 10.33
C PRO A 269 -8.49 -2.31 10.86
N PRO A 270 -9.43 -2.04 11.78
CA PRO A 270 -9.58 -0.70 12.35
C PRO A 270 -8.34 -0.28 13.15
N MET A 271 -8.09 1.03 13.21
CA MET A 271 -7.02 1.65 13.98
C MET A 271 -5.60 1.41 13.48
N GLY A 272 -5.41 1.15 12.23
CA GLY A 272 -4.08 1.09 11.61
C GLY A 272 -3.02 0.47 12.53
N GLY A 273 -2.07 0.06 12.17
CA GLY A 273 -1.03 -0.59 12.91
C GLY A 273 -0.49 -1.67 12.02
N VAL A 274 0.79 -1.81 12.04
CA VAL A 274 1.42 -2.91 11.35
C VAL A 274 0.81 -4.17 11.93
N HIS A 275 0.06 -4.87 11.13
CA HIS A 275 -0.38 -6.21 11.45
C HIS A 275 0.72 -7.16 11.04
N LYS A 276 0.86 -8.17 11.86
CA LYS A 276 1.82 -9.24 11.64
C LYS A 276 1.88 -9.71 10.20
#